data_911cf1d7002d5992fd69b4bf516174e5
#
_entry.id   911cf1d7002d5992fd69b4bf516174e5
#
_cell.length_a   1.000
_cell.length_b   1.000
_cell.length_c   1.000
_cell.angle_alpha   90.00
_cell.angle_beta   90.00
_cell.angle_gamma   90.00
#
_symmetry.space_group_name_H-M   'P 1'
#
loop_
_entity.id
_entity.type
_entity.pdbx_description
1 polymer ?
#
loop_
_entity_poly.entity_id
_entity_poly.type
_entity_poly.pdbx_seq_one_letter_code
_entity_poly.pdbx_strand_id
1 'polypeptide(L)'
;MKVKTSKPFQTWQAGNCFAIPLLDGCGLLGQVLSIESAVLNSASCALFFQKLPSETATASPDLGQLFSTVMTTRDLLDSGHWKIIGMSDIEVPRTQFPFESLRDSGFIGANVVGSRNIEEFANAYCGHSLWDDWADPQYLDRLLISQDVKPSTLRYKAS
;
A
#
# COMPACT_ATOMS: atom_id res chain seq x y z
N MET A 1 31.62 -15.03 12.45
CA MET A 1 30.79 -13.84 12.76
C MET A 1 29.34 -14.13 12.44
N LYS A 2 28.48 -14.02 13.43
CA LYS A 2 27.06 -14.30 13.23
C LYS A 2 26.40 -13.06 12.61
N VAL A 3 25.73 -13.26 11.47
CA VAL A 3 24.86 -12.23 10.92
C VAL A 3 23.65 -12.13 11.84
N LYS A 4 23.47 -10.98 12.47
CA LYS A 4 22.27 -10.72 13.26
C LYS A 4 21.12 -10.43 12.32
N THR A 5 20.15 -11.34 12.26
CA THR A 5 18.84 -10.98 11.73
C THR A 5 18.17 -10.10 12.76
N SER A 6 17.93 -8.83 12.43
CA SER A 6 17.16 -7.96 13.28
C SER A 6 15.72 -8.40 13.34
N LYS A 7 15.16 -8.51 14.54
CA LYS A 7 13.74 -8.76 14.70
C LYS A 7 12.96 -7.52 14.25
N PRO A 8 11.80 -7.67 13.59
CA PRO A 8 10.97 -6.52 13.28
C PRO A 8 10.51 -5.82 14.56
N PHE A 9 10.42 -4.50 14.52
CA PHE A 9 9.89 -3.70 15.62
C PHE A 9 8.38 -3.88 15.78
N GLN A 10 7.71 -4.34 14.73
CA GLN A 10 6.26 -4.48 14.71
C GLN A 10 5.91 -5.83 14.12
N THR A 11 4.96 -6.51 14.77
CA THR A 11 4.37 -7.74 14.21
C THR A 11 3.06 -7.37 13.52
N TRP A 12 2.76 -8.07 12.43
CA TRP A 12 1.58 -7.81 11.63
C TRP A 12 1.15 -9.07 10.88
N GLN A 13 -0.11 -9.11 10.49
CA GLN A 13 -0.70 -10.26 9.79
C GLN A 13 -1.84 -9.79 8.88
N ALA A 14 -2.37 -10.70 8.08
CA ALA A 14 -3.53 -10.43 7.24
C ALA A 14 -4.70 -9.89 8.08
N GLY A 15 -5.36 -8.87 7.57
CA GLY A 15 -6.45 -8.18 8.26
C GLY A 15 -6.01 -6.95 9.05
N ASN A 16 -4.72 -6.84 9.39
CA ASN A 16 -4.23 -5.64 10.07
C ASN A 16 -4.39 -4.40 9.20
N CYS A 17 -4.93 -3.35 9.80
CA CYS A 17 -4.98 -2.02 9.20
C CYS A 17 -3.76 -1.23 9.63
N PHE A 18 -3.25 -0.40 8.74
CA PHE A 18 -2.08 0.43 9.02
C PHE A 18 -2.25 1.83 8.45
N ALA A 19 -1.46 2.75 8.97
CA ALA A 19 -1.44 4.14 8.52
C ALA A 19 -0.15 4.40 7.74
N ILE A 20 -0.31 4.90 6.50
CA ILE A 20 0.83 5.40 5.72
C ILE A 20 0.99 6.88 6.06
N PRO A 21 2.17 7.31 6.55
CA PRO A 21 2.37 8.73 6.86
C PRO A 21 2.25 9.61 5.62
N LEU A 22 1.50 10.68 5.74
CA LEU A 22 1.36 11.69 4.69
C LEU A 22 2.16 12.94 5.07
N LEU A 23 2.53 13.71 4.05
CA LEU A 23 3.35 14.91 4.22
C LEU A 23 2.66 16.00 5.07
N ASP A 24 1.32 15.94 5.19
CA ASP A 24 0.55 16.90 6.00
C ASP A 24 0.39 16.46 7.46
N GLY A 25 1.03 15.37 7.87
CA GLY A 25 0.94 14.85 9.24
C GLY A 25 -0.23 13.90 9.47
N CYS A 26 -1.10 13.72 8.50
CA CYS A 26 -2.17 12.73 8.56
C CYS A 26 -1.64 11.34 8.15
N GLY A 27 -2.49 10.32 8.28
CA GLY A 27 -2.23 9.00 7.74
C GLY A 27 -3.20 8.67 6.60
N LEU A 28 -2.83 7.71 5.77
CA LEU A 28 -3.72 7.12 4.77
C LEU A 28 -3.94 5.66 5.12
N LEU A 29 -5.18 5.22 5.09
CA LEU A 29 -5.55 3.87 5.54
C LEU A 29 -5.10 2.80 4.54
N GLY A 30 -4.41 1.78 5.04
CA GLY A 30 -4.11 0.56 4.31
C GLY A 30 -4.54 -0.66 5.11
N GLN A 31 -4.63 -1.80 4.44
CA GLN A 31 -4.92 -3.08 5.08
C GLN A 31 -4.07 -4.17 4.46
N VAL A 32 -3.49 -5.02 5.30
CA VAL A 32 -2.75 -6.21 4.83
C VAL A 32 -3.76 -7.25 4.38
N LEU A 33 -3.65 -7.70 3.14
CA LEU A 33 -4.51 -8.74 2.58
C LEU A 33 -3.91 -10.12 2.76
N SER A 34 -2.60 -10.27 2.53
CA SER A 34 -1.91 -11.53 2.65
C SER A 34 -0.39 -11.32 2.71
N ILE A 35 0.31 -12.37 3.14
CA ILE A 35 1.77 -12.45 3.02
C ILE A 35 2.05 -13.49 1.95
N GLU A 36 2.79 -13.12 0.92
CA GLU A 36 3.07 -14.02 -0.21
C GLU A 36 4.49 -14.54 -0.12
N SER A 37 4.63 -15.70 0.49
CA SER A 37 5.94 -16.31 0.73
C SER A 37 6.65 -16.70 -0.57
N ALA A 38 5.91 -17.00 -1.63
CA ALA A 38 6.49 -17.33 -2.94
C ALA A 38 7.14 -16.13 -3.62
N VAL A 39 6.82 -14.89 -3.19
CA VAL A 39 7.32 -13.66 -3.80
C VAL A 39 8.00 -12.83 -2.73
N LEU A 40 9.24 -13.17 -2.41
CA LEU A 40 10.09 -12.44 -1.46
C LEU A 40 9.43 -12.22 -0.09
N ASN A 41 8.47 -13.07 0.29
CA ASN A 41 7.71 -12.93 1.53
C ASN A 41 7.06 -11.54 1.63
N SER A 42 6.60 -11.03 0.49
CA SER A 42 6.05 -9.69 0.35
C SER A 42 4.65 -9.58 0.96
N ALA A 43 4.22 -8.34 1.22
CA ALA A 43 2.88 -8.04 1.70
C ALA A 43 1.98 -7.63 0.54
N SER A 44 0.83 -8.30 0.39
CA SER A 44 -0.24 -7.82 -0.48
C SER A 44 -1.11 -6.88 0.34
N CYS A 45 -1.28 -5.65 -0.11
CA CYS A 45 -1.96 -4.61 0.63
C CYS A 45 -3.04 -3.94 -0.21
N ALA A 46 -4.12 -3.52 0.46
CA ALA A 46 -5.14 -2.65 -0.11
C ALA A 46 -4.93 -1.24 0.44
N LEU A 47 -5.11 -0.24 -0.41
CA LEU A 47 -5.02 1.17 -0.04
C LEU A 47 -6.37 1.82 -0.26
N PHE A 48 -6.82 2.59 0.74
CA PHE A 48 -8.13 3.23 0.75
C PHE A 48 -7.97 4.75 0.81
N PHE A 49 -8.82 5.45 0.07
CA PHE A 49 -8.83 6.91 0.12
C PHE A 49 -9.58 7.39 1.38
N GLN A 50 -9.02 7.06 2.52
CA GLN A 50 -9.52 7.42 3.84
C GLN A 50 -8.37 8.01 4.63
N LYS A 51 -8.42 9.33 4.83
CA LYS A 51 -7.40 10.03 5.61
C LYS A 51 -7.68 9.86 7.10
N LEU A 52 -6.62 9.60 7.84
CA LEU A 52 -6.64 9.48 9.30
C LEU A 52 -6.05 10.77 9.87
N PRO A 53 -6.71 11.39 10.87
CA PRO A 53 -6.21 12.66 11.42
C PRO A 53 -4.84 12.54 12.08
N SER A 54 -4.39 11.29 12.43
CA SER A 54 -3.05 11.00 12.94
C SER A 54 -2.71 9.55 12.65
N GLU A 55 -1.44 9.17 12.83
CA GLU A 55 -0.98 7.80 12.64
C GLU A 55 -1.54 6.82 13.68
N THR A 56 -2.19 7.32 14.72
CA THR A 56 -2.76 6.50 15.79
C THR A 56 -4.28 6.42 15.75
N ALA A 57 -4.93 7.18 14.84
CA ALA A 57 -6.37 7.12 14.70
C ALA A 57 -6.78 5.77 14.09
N THR A 58 -7.92 5.24 14.54
CA THR A 58 -8.46 3.98 14.01
C THR A 58 -9.57 4.26 13.02
N ALA A 59 -9.70 3.40 12.02
CA ALA A 59 -10.78 3.46 11.04
C ALA A 59 -10.99 2.06 10.46
N SER A 60 -12.22 1.78 10.05
CA SER A 60 -12.53 0.56 9.31
C SER A 60 -12.46 0.83 7.81
N PRO A 61 -11.88 -0.08 7.01
CA PRO A 61 -11.83 0.11 5.57
C PRO A 61 -13.22 0.17 4.95
N ASP A 62 -13.43 1.12 4.06
CA ASP A 62 -14.62 1.25 3.23
C ASP A 62 -14.24 0.80 1.82
N LEU A 63 -14.83 -0.31 1.38
CA LEU A 63 -14.53 -0.88 0.07
C LEU A 63 -14.79 0.11 -1.07
N GLY A 64 -15.76 1.02 -0.89
CA GLY A 64 -16.02 2.08 -1.86
C GLY A 64 -14.90 3.09 -2.01
N GLN A 65 -13.95 3.12 -1.08
CA GLN A 65 -12.79 4.02 -1.11
C GLN A 65 -11.51 3.31 -1.55
N LEU A 66 -11.58 2.04 -1.92
CA LEU A 66 -10.42 1.29 -2.41
C LEU A 66 -9.90 1.91 -3.71
N PHE A 67 -8.59 2.23 -3.76
CA PHE A 67 -8.02 2.76 -5.00
C PHE A 67 -6.82 1.96 -5.51
N SER A 68 -6.25 1.08 -4.69
CA SER A 68 -5.10 0.28 -5.12
C SER A 68 -4.99 -1.01 -4.33
N THR A 69 -4.53 -2.07 -5.01
CA THR A 69 -4.02 -3.28 -4.35
C THR A 69 -2.63 -3.54 -4.91
N VAL A 70 -1.65 -3.71 -4.05
CA VAL A 70 -0.24 -3.81 -4.43
C VAL A 70 0.47 -4.90 -3.64
N MET A 71 1.46 -5.53 -4.27
CA MET A 71 2.47 -6.30 -3.54
C MET A 71 3.61 -5.36 -3.20
N THR A 72 3.97 -5.25 -1.95
CA THR A 72 5.01 -4.34 -1.51
C THR A 72 6.02 -5.05 -0.61
N THR A 73 7.22 -4.50 -0.56
CA THR A 73 8.23 -4.96 0.40
C THR A 73 7.72 -4.71 1.82
N ARG A 74 8.22 -5.48 2.75
CA ARG A 74 7.68 -5.47 4.12
C ARG A 74 8.43 -4.56 5.10
N ASP A 75 9.45 -3.87 4.63
CA ASP A 75 10.37 -3.11 5.50
C ASP A 75 9.67 -2.01 6.31
N LEU A 76 8.75 -1.26 5.73
CA LEU A 76 8.05 -0.19 6.46
C LEU A 76 6.97 -0.74 7.40
N LEU A 77 6.40 -1.91 7.12
CA LEU A 77 5.55 -2.62 8.08
C LEU A 77 6.38 -3.20 9.21
N ASP A 78 7.50 -3.85 8.89
CA ASP A 78 8.38 -4.46 9.89
C ASP A 78 8.96 -3.42 10.85
N SER A 79 9.35 -2.26 10.33
CA SER A 79 9.93 -1.19 11.16
C SER A 79 8.92 -0.46 12.03
N GLY A 80 7.63 -0.56 11.71
CA GLY A 80 6.59 0.22 12.37
C GLY A 80 6.43 1.63 11.81
N HIS A 81 7.16 1.99 10.75
CA HIS A 81 6.94 3.27 10.06
C HIS A 81 5.52 3.35 9.51
N TRP A 82 5.02 2.27 8.93
CA TRP A 82 3.59 2.08 8.67
C TRP A 82 2.99 1.40 9.90
N LYS A 83 2.39 2.20 10.75
CA LYS A 83 1.95 1.75 12.07
C LYS A 83 0.65 0.97 11.97
N ILE A 84 0.62 -0.19 12.62
CA ILE A 84 -0.62 -0.98 12.75
C ILE A 84 -1.56 -0.21 13.68
N ILE A 85 -2.79 0.01 13.23
CA ILE A 85 -3.80 0.77 13.96
C ILE A 85 -5.04 -0.06 14.33
N GLY A 86 -5.12 -1.28 13.86
CA GLY A 86 -6.24 -2.14 14.19
C GLY A 86 -6.30 -3.40 13.34
N MET A 87 -7.42 -4.07 13.46
CA MET A 87 -7.71 -5.31 12.72
C MET A 87 -9.14 -5.19 12.21
N SER A 88 -9.35 -5.54 10.96
CA SER A 88 -10.69 -5.57 10.36
C SER A 88 -10.81 -6.78 9.44
N ASP A 89 -12.04 -7.23 9.24
CA ASP A 89 -12.30 -8.26 8.24
C ASP A 89 -11.86 -7.76 6.86
N ILE A 90 -11.31 -8.67 6.06
CA ILE A 90 -10.91 -8.36 4.69
C ILE A 90 -12.14 -8.44 3.81
N GLU A 91 -12.61 -7.29 3.33
CA GLU A 91 -13.76 -7.20 2.44
C GLU A 91 -13.36 -7.15 0.97
N VAL A 92 -12.09 -6.88 0.68
CA VAL A 92 -11.58 -6.89 -0.69
C VAL A 92 -11.73 -8.30 -1.27
N PRO A 93 -12.46 -8.46 -2.40
CA PRO A 93 -12.60 -9.79 -3.01
C PRO A 93 -11.25 -10.37 -3.40
N ARG A 94 -11.11 -11.67 -3.26
CA ARG A 94 -9.86 -12.36 -3.59
C ARG A 94 -9.40 -12.07 -5.02
N THR A 95 -10.34 -11.95 -5.94
CA THR A 95 -10.06 -11.63 -7.35
C THR A 95 -9.40 -10.27 -7.53
N GLN A 96 -9.51 -9.36 -6.56
CA GLN A 96 -8.87 -8.05 -6.59
C GLN A 96 -7.55 -7.99 -5.84
N PHE A 97 -7.10 -9.09 -5.24
CA PHE A 97 -5.76 -9.16 -4.65
C PHE A 97 -4.73 -8.96 -5.77
N PRO A 98 -3.59 -8.31 -5.49
CA PRO A 98 -2.62 -8.01 -6.53
C PRO A 98 -2.10 -9.31 -7.15
N PHE A 99 -2.11 -9.37 -8.48
CA PHE A 99 -1.62 -10.49 -9.27
C PHE A 99 -2.23 -11.85 -8.91
N GLU A 100 -3.47 -11.87 -8.41
CA GLU A 100 -4.12 -13.11 -7.98
C GLU A 100 -4.20 -14.14 -9.13
N SER A 101 -4.38 -13.68 -10.37
CA SER A 101 -4.43 -14.56 -11.54
C SER A 101 -3.10 -15.31 -11.78
N LEU A 102 -2.01 -14.85 -11.19
CA LEU A 102 -0.69 -15.47 -11.33
C LEU A 102 -0.36 -16.43 -10.18
N ARG A 103 -1.27 -16.61 -9.23
CA ARG A 103 -1.00 -17.44 -8.03
C ARG A 103 -0.61 -18.87 -8.38
N ASP A 104 -1.32 -19.49 -9.32
CA ASP A 104 -1.08 -20.89 -9.69
C ASP A 104 0.28 -21.11 -10.34
N SER A 105 0.87 -20.07 -10.93
CA SER A 105 2.21 -20.12 -11.51
C SER A 105 3.30 -19.66 -10.52
N GLY A 106 3.00 -19.53 -9.24
CA GLY A 106 3.95 -19.01 -8.23
C GLY A 106 4.22 -17.53 -8.38
N PHE A 107 3.26 -16.78 -8.93
CA PHE A 107 3.36 -15.34 -9.17
C PHE A 107 4.45 -14.95 -10.17
N ILE A 108 4.75 -15.84 -11.14
CA ILE A 108 5.70 -15.48 -12.19
C ILE A 108 5.17 -14.28 -12.97
N GLY A 109 5.98 -13.21 -13.05
CA GLY A 109 5.61 -11.96 -13.70
C GLY A 109 4.98 -10.91 -12.78
N ALA A 110 4.72 -11.24 -11.51
CA ALA A 110 4.25 -10.27 -10.55
C ALA A 110 5.36 -9.29 -10.17
N ASN A 111 4.97 -8.03 -9.89
CA ASN A 111 5.89 -6.99 -9.45
C ASN A 111 5.70 -6.69 -7.97
N VAL A 112 6.78 -6.68 -7.21
CA VAL A 112 6.79 -6.20 -5.82
C VAL A 112 7.32 -4.77 -5.84
N VAL A 113 6.51 -3.85 -5.35
CA VAL A 113 6.86 -2.42 -5.31
C VAL A 113 7.50 -2.11 -3.97
N GLY A 114 8.60 -1.37 -3.98
CA GLY A 114 9.23 -0.92 -2.75
C GLY A 114 8.24 -0.11 -1.90
N SER A 115 8.20 -0.35 -0.59
CA SER A 115 7.22 0.32 0.29
C SER A 115 7.40 1.84 0.30
N ARG A 116 8.63 2.35 0.13
CA ARG A 116 8.85 3.80 0.02
C ARG A 116 8.20 4.39 -1.23
N ASN A 117 8.17 3.65 -2.34
CA ASN A 117 7.47 4.07 -3.54
C ASN A 117 5.95 4.07 -3.31
N ILE A 118 5.44 3.14 -2.53
CA ILE A 118 4.03 3.12 -2.14
C ILE A 118 3.70 4.34 -1.27
N GLU A 119 4.59 4.72 -0.36
CA GLU A 119 4.38 5.93 0.44
C GLU A 119 4.34 7.19 -0.43
N GLU A 120 5.22 7.29 -1.42
CA GLU A 120 5.19 8.39 -2.40
C GLU A 120 3.90 8.36 -3.24
N PHE A 121 3.47 7.18 -3.64
CA PHE A 121 2.21 6.99 -4.35
C PHE A 121 1.02 7.48 -3.52
N ALA A 122 0.98 7.12 -2.24
CA ALA A 122 -0.08 7.56 -1.33
C ALA A 122 -0.11 9.09 -1.20
N ASN A 123 1.06 9.71 -1.05
CA ASN A 123 1.17 11.16 -0.97
C ASN A 123 0.75 11.85 -2.27
N ALA A 124 1.15 11.29 -3.42
CA ALA A 124 0.75 11.83 -4.71
C ALA A 124 -0.75 11.71 -4.94
N TYR A 125 -1.34 10.57 -4.52
CA TYR A 125 -2.78 10.36 -4.63
C TYR A 125 -3.57 11.38 -3.81
N CYS A 126 -3.02 11.80 -2.66
CA CYS A 126 -3.62 12.83 -1.81
C CYS A 126 -3.27 14.27 -2.23
N GLY A 127 -2.57 14.45 -3.34
CA GLY A 127 -2.23 15.78 -3.86
C GLY A 127 -1.03 16.45 -3.20
N HIS A 128 -0.23 15.70 -2.41
CA HIS A 128 0.90 16.26 -1.68
C HIS A 128 2.21 16.24 -2.48
N SER A 129 2.25 15.52 -3.59
CA SER A 129 3.40 15.47 -4.50
C SER A 129 2.91 15.26 -5.92
N LEU A 130 3.80 15.41 -6.88
CA LEU A 130 3.43 15.33 -8.30
C LEU A 130 3.13 13.88 -8.69
N TRP A 131 2.05 13.70 -9.43
CA TRP A 131 1.60 12.38 -9.87
C TRP A 131 2.50 11.76 -10.93
N ASP A 132 3.03 12.60 -11.83
CA ASP A 132 3.77 12.18 -13.01
C ASP A 132 5.28 12.45 -12.92
N ASP A 133 5.81 12.68 -11.73
CA ASP A 133 7.24 12.97 -11.51
C ASP A 133 8.03 11.66 -11.32
N TRP A 134 7.95 10.80 -12.31
CA TRP A 134 8.64 9.52 -12.37
C TRP A 134 9.32 9.37 -13.73
N ALA A 135 10.34 8.52 -13.83
CA ALA A 135 11.00 8.23 -15.11
C ALA A 135 9.99 7.83 -16.17
N ASP A 136 8.99 7.03 -15.77
CA ASP A 136 7.80 6.75 -16.57
C ASP A 136 6.66 7.59 -15.98
N PRO A 137 6.17 8.61 -16.69
CA PRO A 137 5.10 9.48 -16.14
C PRO A 137 3.80 8.75 -15.84
N GLN A 138 3.59 7.55 -16.38
CA GLN A 138 2.39 6.74 -16.15
C GLN A 138 2.59 5.67 -15.07
N TYR A 139 3.71 5.71 -14.34
CA TYR A 139 4.04 4.69 -13.36
C TYR A 139 2.94 4.54 -12.30
N LEU A 140 2.49 5.65 -11.70
CA LEU A 140 1.48 5.61 -10.66
C LEU A 140 0.11 5.23 -11.21
N ASP A 141 -0.19 5.52 -12.47
CA ASP A 141 -1.44 5.10 -13.09
C ASP A 141 -1.61 3.56 -13.03
N ARG A 142 -0.51 2.83 -13.17
CA ARG A 142 -0.54 1.36 -13.18
C ARG A 142 -0.75 0.75 -11.81
N LEU A 143 -0.60 1.52 -10.75
CA LEU A 143 -0.82 1.05 -9.38
C LEU A 143 -2.28 1.16 -8.96
N LEU A 144 -3.11 1.84 -9.74
CA LEU A 144 -4.54 1.99 -9.46
C LEU A 144 -5.32 0.75 -9.87
N ILE A 145 -6.39 0.44 -9.13
CA ILE A 145 -7.31 -0.65 -9.51
C ILE A 145 -8.06 -0.33 -10.81
N SER A 146 -8.24 0.96 -11.12
CA SER A 146 -8.94 1.47 -12.30
C SER A 146 -8.58 2.93 -12.46
N GLN A 147 -8.57 3.43 -13.69
CA GLN A 147 -8.36 4.87 -13.93
C GLN A 147 -9.53 5.70 -13.41
N ASP A 148 -10.69 5.09 -13.20
CA ASP A 148 -11.89 5.76 -12.70
C ASP A 148 -11.74 6.26 -11.26
N VAL A 149 -10.79 5.70 -10.48
CA VAL A 149 -10.57 6.13 -9.09
C VAL A 149 -9.65 7.34 -8.96
N LYS A 150 -9.14 7.88 -10.07
CA LYS A 150 -8.29 9.08 -10.02
C LYS A 150 -9.07 10.27 -9.46
N PRO A 151 -8.60 10.89 -8.37
CA PRO A 151 -9.25 12.11 -7.87
C PRO A 151 -8.91 13.31 -8.77
N SER A 152 -9.80 14.28 -8.79
CA SER A 152 -9.59 15.52 -9.57
C SER A 152 -8.50 16.42 -8.98
N THR A 153 -8.03 16.10 -7.78
CA THR A 153 -7.05 16.89 -7.03
C THR A 153 -5.61 16.50 -7.30
N LEU A 154 -5.35 15.56 -8.21
CA LEU A 154 -3.99 15.16 -8.56
C LEU A 154 -3.19 16.35 -9.12
N ARG A 155 -1.91 16.41 -8.73
CA ARG A 155 -1.00 17.45 -9.20
C ARG A 155 -0.05 16.85 -10.23
N TYR A 156 0.10 17.56 -11.34
CA TYR A 156 0.98 17.15 -12.44
C TYR A 156 2.10 18.16 -12.61
N LYS A 157 3.18 17.73 -13.26
CA LYS A 157 4.21 18.68 -13.72
C LYS A 157 3.52 19.73 -14.58
N ALA A 158 4.07 20.92 -14.59
CA ALA A 158 3.50 22.02 -15.35
C ALA A 158 3.29 21.63 -16.81
N SER A 159 2.09 21.82 -17.29
CA SER A 159 1.75 21.67 -18.70
C SER A 159 2.22 22.87 -19.48
#